data_2429bdd4ee7ce328974c80a02c7470c7
#
_entry.id   2429bdd4ee7ce328974c80a02c7470c7
#
_cell.length_a   1.000
_cell.length_b   1.000
_cell.length_c   1.000
_cell.angle_alpha   90.00
_cell.angle_beta   90.00
_cell.angle_gamma   90.00
#
_symmetry.space_group_name_H-M   'P 1'
#
loop_
_entity.id
_entity.type
_entity.pdbx_description
1 polymer ?
#
loop_
_entity_poly.entity_id
_entity_poly.type
_entity_poly.pdbx_seq_one_letter_code
_entity_poly.pdbx_strand_id
1 'polypeptide(L)'
;GSEMCIRDSSGRLITMGTLISVYLATSDEAIPMMIANPAFAGKLWQLILIKVAVAIIAGVLVDLILKLMGKKQDEEPFKEICEDCDCEHHSILHSALHHTVSIILFIFAVNLILGAVMEFAGEDTVKTLLMSDSIVQPFIAGIIGFIPNCAASVVLTQLYIEGVVSFGSLIAGLCTGAGVGLLVLFKTNKHNMKENFAIMGILYVFGVAAGFVASLF
;
A
#
# COMPACT_ATOMS: atom_id res chain seq x y z
N GLY A 1 -7.50 -6.44 6.26
CA GLY A 1 -6.79 -7.33 5.33
C GLY A 1 -5.28 -7.13 5.35
N SER A 2 -4.79 -6.02 4.86
CA SER A 2 -3.33 -5.76 4.77
C SER A 2 -2.62 -5.76 6.13
N GLU A 3 -3.23 -5.23 7.17
CA GLU A 3 -2.65 -5.18 8.53
C GLU A 3 -2.52 -6.57 9.16
N MET A 4 -3.47 -7.45 8.92
CA MET A 4 -3.39 -8.85 9.35
C MET A 4 -2.25 -9.56 8.61
N CYS A 5 -2.13 -9.36 7.30
CA CYS A 5 -1.02 -9.92 6.51
C CYS A 5 0.35 -9.39 6.94
N ILE A 6 0.46 -8.10 7.36
CA ILE A 6 1.71 -7.54 7.89
C ILE A 6 2.13 -8.29 9.16
N ARG A 7 1.20 -8.47 10.09
CA ARG A 7 1.45 -9.19 11.33
C ARG A 7 1.81 -10.65 11.07
N ASP A 8 1.11 -11.29 10.13
CA ASP A 8 1.38 -12.67 9.74
C ASP A 8 2.73 -12.81 9.03
N SER A 9 3.15 -11.82 8.23
CA SER A 9 4.47 -11.79 7.61
C SER A 9 5.58 -11.52 8.64
N SER A 10 5.35 -10.64 9.60
CA SER A 10 6.30 -10.39 10.69
C SER A 10 6.45 -11.61 11.59
N GLY A 11 5.35 -12.36 11.83
CA GLY A 11 5.37 -13.67 12.47
C GLY A 11 5.79 -14.82 11.54
N ARG A 12 6.18 -14.52 10.29
CA ARG A 12 6.60 -15.49 9.26
C ARG A 12 5.55 -16.56 8.91
N LEU A 13 4.28 -16.24 9.11
CA LEU A 13 3.17 -17.12 8.74
C LEU A 13 2.84 -17.07 7.25
N ILE A 14 3.16 -15.95 6.59
CA ILE A 14 2.97 -15.76 5.14
C ILE A 14 4.27 -15.30 4.48
N THR A 15 4.39 -15.60 3.19
CA THR A 15 5.58 -15.20 2.41
C THR A 15 5.62 -13.69 2.17
N MET A 16 6.83 -13.15 1.95
CA MET A 16 7.00 -11.75 1.58
C MET A 16 6.31 -11.43 0.24
N GLY A 17 6.31 -12.35 -0.71
CA GLY A 17 5.59 -12.20 -1.96
C GLY A 17 4.09 -12.08 -1.75
N THR A 18 3.51 -12.85 -0.83
CA THR A 18 2.09 -12.72 -0.45
C THR A 18 1.79 -11.34 0.14
N LEU A 19 2.65 -10.83 1.02
CA LEU A 19 2.49 -9.48 1.59
C LEU A 19 2.49 -8.40 0.49
N ILE A 20 3.45 -8.47 -0.43
CA ILE A 20 3.57 -7.53 -1.55
C ILE A 20 2.35 -7.63 -2.47
N SER A 21 1.86 -8.85 -2.76
CA SER A 21 0.64 -9.04 -3.55
C SER A 21 -0.57 -8.35 -2.92
N VAL A 22 -0.74 -8.47 -1.61
CA VAL A 22 -1.84 -7.82 -0.90
C VAL A 22 -1.74 -6.30 -1.01
N TYR A 23 -0.55 -5.72 -0.80
CA TYR A 23 -0.36 -4.28 -0.95
C TYR A 23 -0.67 -3.77 -2.35
N LEU A 24 -0.19 -4.46 -3.38
CA LEU A 24 -0.44 -4.07 -4.78
C LEU A 24 -1.91 -4.21 -5.18
N ALA A 25 -2.64 -5.17 -4.59
CA ALA A 25 -4.04 -5.42 -4.90
C ALA A 25 -5.00 -4.44 -4.22
N THR A 26 -4.63 -3.85 -3.08
CA THR A 26 -5.54 -2.96 -2.31
C THR A 26 -5.81 -1.66 -3.06
N SER A 27 -7.06 -1.20 -3.06
CA SER A 27 -7.52 0.06 -3.70
C SER A 27 -8.86 0.48 -3.14
N ASP A 28 -8.89 0.87 -1.89
CA ASP A 28 -10.14 0.99 -1.16
C ASP A 28 -11.02 2.16 -1.68
N GLU A 29 -10.45 3.35 -1.90
CA GLU A 29 -11.23 4.55 -2.22
C GLU A 29 -11.45 4.77 -3.71
N ALA A 30 -10.56 4.30 -4.58
CA ALA A 30 -10.67 4.49 -6.02
C ALA A 30 -11.91 3.79 -6.59
N ILE A 31 -12.27 2.62 -6.06
CA ILE A 31 -13.40 1.82 -6.53
C ILE A 31 -14.73 2.58 -6.35
N PRO A 32 -15.13 3.03 -5.16
CA PRO A 32 -16.39 3.76 -5.00
C PRO A 32 -16.42 5.07 -5.77
N MET A 33 -15.30 5.79 -5.89
CA MET A 33 -15.22 7.04 -6.66
C MET A 33 -15.47 6.81 -8.15
N MET A 34 -14.87 5.77 -8.74
CA MET A 34 -15.07 5.43 -10.14
C MET A 34 -16.47 4.86 -10.40
N ILE A 35 -17.07 4.14 -9.46
CA ILE A 35 -18.47 3.68 -9.56
C ILE A 35 -19.43 4.86 -9.56
N ALA A 36 -19.17 5.87 -8.74
CA ALA A 36 -19.99 7.07 -8.68
C ALA A 36 -19.97 7.88 -10.00
N ASN A 37 -18.99 7.65 -10.86
CA ASN A 37 -18.84 8.30 -12.16
C ASN A 37 -19.07 7.30 -13.31
N PRO A 38 -20.27 7.22 -13.89
CA PRO A 38 -20.64 6.23 -14.90
C PRO A 38 -19.73 6.21 -16.15
N ALA A 39 -19.14 7.37 -16.50
CA ALA A 39 -18.20 7.47 -17.62
C ALA A 39 -16.92 6.63 -17.42
N PHE A 40 -16.55 6.34 -16.18
CA PHE A 40 -15.34 5.61 -15.81
C PHE A 40 -15.59 4.17 -15.37
N ALA A 41 -16.84 3.71 -15.34
CA ALA A 41 -17.18 2.34 -14.91
C ALA A 41 -16.48 1.25 -15.75
N GLY A 42 -16.29 1.48 -17.04
CA GLY A 42 -15.54 0.58 -17.93
C GLY A 42 -14.05 0.51 -17.59
N LYS A 43 -13.46 1.63 -17.20
CA LYS A 43 -12.04 1.73 -16.79
C LYS A 43 -11.80 1.13 -15.39
N LEU A 44 -12.82 1.11 -14.53
CA LEU A 44 -12.74 0.43 -13.23
C LEU A 44 -12.41 -1.05 -13.39
N TRP A 45 -13.06 -1.73 -14.32
CA TRP A 45 -12.79 -3.15 -14.56
C TRP A 45 -11.36 -3.40 -15.06
N GLN A 46 -10.87 -2.53 -15.94
CA GLN A 46 -9.47 -2.55 -16.37
C GLN A 46 -8.51 -2.31 -15.20
N LEU A 47 -8.80 -1.34 -14.35
CA LEU A 47 -8.01 -1.06 -13.13
C LEU A 47 -7.87 -2.31 -12.26
N ILE A 48 -9.00 -2.95 -11.93
CA ILE A 48 -9.02 -4.15 -11.07
C ILE A 48 -8.22 -5.28 -11.70
N LEU A 49 -8.43 -5.57 -12.98
CA LEU A 49 -7.71 -6.64 -13.68
C LEU A 49 -6.21 -6.41 -13.72
N ILE A 50 -5.76 -5.19 -14.02
CA ILE A 50 -4.34 -4.85 -14.05
C ILE A 50 -3.74 -4.99 -12.66
N LYS A 51 -4.39 -4.47 -11.62
CA LYS A 51 -3.90 -4.58 -10.24
C LYS A 51 -3.79 -6.02 -9.77
N VAL A 52 -4.78 -6.85 -10.04
CA VAL A 52 -4.74 -8.28 -9.70
C VAL A 52 -3.61 -8.99 -10.45
N ALA A 53 -3.47 -8.75 -11.75
CA ALA A 53 -2.40 -9.34 -12.55
C ALA A 53 -1.01 -8.93 -12.03
N VAL A 54 -0.79 -7.65 -11.77
CA VAL A 54 0.47 -7.12 -11.24
C VAL A 54 0.77 -7.70 -9.85
N ALA A 55 -0.24 -7.79 -8.99
CA ALA A 55 -0.10 -8.36 -7.64
C ALA A 55 0.34 -9.82 -7.70
N ILE A 56 -0.27 -10.64 -8.55
CA ILE A 56 0.11 -12.04 -8.72
C ILE A 56 1.53 -12.15 -9.27
N ILE A 57 1.86 -11.42 -10.33
CA ILE A 57 3.17 -11.47 -10.96
C ILE A 57 4.25 -11.02 -9.97
N ALA A 58 4.06 -9.91 -9.28
CA ALA A 58 5.01 -9.38 -8.31
C ALA A 58 5.23 -10.36 -7.14
N GLY A 59 4.16 -10.92 -6.58
CA GLY A 59 4.26 -11.87 -5.48
C GLY A 59 5.03 -13.13 -5.85
N VAL A 60 4.69 -13.73 -6.99
CA VAL A 60 5.39 -14.94 -7.47
C VAL A 60 6.85 -14.64 -7.78
N LEU A 61 7.16 -13.52 -8.43
CA LEU A 61 8.53 -13.13 -8.74
C LEU A 61 9.36 -12.89 -7.47
N VAL A 62 8.80 -12.22 -6.48
CA VAL A 62 9.52 -11.95 -5.22
C VAL A 62 9.81 -13.26 -4.48
N ASP A 63 8.83 -14.15 -4.34
CA ASP A 63 9.05 -15.43 -3.68
C ASP A 63 10.04 -16.31 -4.44
N LEU A 64 10.01 -16.28 -5.77
CA LEU A 64 10.96 -16.99 -6.61
C LEU A 64 12.39 -16.45 -6.43
N ILE A 65 12.57 -15.14 -6.43
CA ILE A 65 13.87 -14.49 -6.23
C ILE A 65 14.42 -14.83 -4.84
N LEU A 66 13.61 -14.73 -3.79
CA LEU A 66 14.03 -15.06 -2.44
C LEU A 66 14.44 -16.53 -2.30
N LYS A 67 13.69 -17.42 -2.94
CA LYS A 67 14.03 -18.85 -2.99
C LYS A 67 15.35 -19.11 -3.72
N LEU A 68 15.60 -18.43 -4.84
CA LEU A 68 16.85 -18.55 -5.61
C LEU A 68 18.05 -17.98 -4.86
N MET A 69 17.83 -16.93 -4.05
CA MET A 69 18.88 -16.35 -3.20
C MET A 69 19.21 -17.19 -1.96
N GLY A 70 18.56 -18.34 -1.80
CA GLY A 70 18.82 -19.26 -0.68
C GLY A 70 18.42 -18.70 0.69
N LYS A 71 17.69 -17.60 0.74
CA LYS A 71 17.08 -17.12 1.97
C LYS A 71 15.97 -18.10 2.36
N LYS A 72 16.32 -19.08 3.22
CA LYS A 72 15.29 -19.82 3.94
C LYS A 72 14.49 -18.83 4.74
N GLN A 73 13.19 -18.81 4.54
CA GLN A 73 12.27 -18.24 5.52
C GLN A 73 12.36 -19.18 6.73
N ASP A 74 13.19 -18.81 7.71
CA ASP A 74 13.26 -19.55 8.94
C ASP A 74 11.89 -19.49 9.61
N GLU A 75 11.27 -20.64 9.74
CA GLU A 75 9.99 -20.85 10.42
C GLU A 75 10.23 -20.77 11.94
N GLU A 76 10.44 -19.58 12.49
CA GLU A 76 10.34 -19.40 13.93
C GLU A 76 8.93 -18.94 14.28
N PRO A 77 8.11 -19.78 14.91
CA PRO A 77 6.72 -19.46 15.16
C PRO A 77 6.53 -18.56 16.38
N PHE A 78 5.71 -17.54 16.22
CA PHE A 78 4.89 -16.87 17.25
C PHE A 78 5.57 -16.11 18.41
N LYS A 79 6.88 -16.23 18.69
CA LYS A 79 7.47 -15.64 19.90
C LYS A 79 7.63 -14.12 19.85
N GLU A 80 7.91 -13.55 18.66
CA GLU A 80 8.24 -12.12 18.56
C GLU A 80 7.05 -11.17 18.51
N ILE A 81 5.83 -11.67 18.28
CA ILE A 81 4.63 -10.82 18.14
C ILE A 81 4.16 -10.27 19.50
N CYS A 82 4.55 -10.90 20.58
CA CYS A 82 4.08 -10.61 21.93
C CYS A 82 5.17 -10.20 22.93
N GLU A 83 6.42 -9.90 22.49
CA GLU A 83 7.50 -9.51 23.41
C GLU A 83 7.21 -8.21 24.19
N ASP A 84 6.38 -7.31 23.64
CA ASP A 84 6.00 -6.05 24.27
C ASP A 84 4.65 -6.09 25.00
N CYS A 85 4.00 -7.25 25.10
CA CYS A 85 2.70 -7.36 25.75
C CYS A 85 2.66 -8.57 26.68
N ASP A 86 2.28 -8.32 27.94
CA ASP A 86 2.03 -9.32 28.98
C ASP A 86 0.79 -10.20 28.67
N CYS A 87 0.72 -10.71 27.41
CA CYS A 87 -0.45 -11.47 26.91
C CYS A 87 -0.61 -12.82 27.60
N GLU A 88 0.44 -13.34 28.24
CA GLU A 88 0.40 -14.64 28.92
C GLU A 88 -0.43 -14.61 30.23
N HIS A 89 -0.62 -13.41 30.81
CA HIS A 89 -1.33 -13.24 32.09
C HIS A 89 -2.74 -12.65 31.97
N HIS A 90 -3.20 -12.28 30.76
CA HIS A 90 -4.50 -11.67 30.54
C HIS A 90 -5.42 -12.54 29.65
N SER A 91 -6.74 -12.37 29.82
CA SER A 91 -7.71 -13.07 28.95
C SER A 91 -7.55 -12.65 27.50
N ILE A 92 -7.77 -13.56 26.56
CA ILE A 92 -7.68 -13.35 25.09
C ILE A 92 -8.44 -12.09 24.65
N LEU A 93 -9.61 -11.85 25.26
CA LEU A 93 -10.44 -10.69 24.96
C LEU A 93 -9.80 -9.37 25.40
N HIS A 94 -9.14 -9.33 26.55
CA HIS A 94 -8.47 -8.15 27.05
C HIS A 94 -7.25 -7.78 26.18
N SER A 95 -6.44 -8.77 25.84
CA SER A 95 -5.30 -8.57 24.94
C SER A 95 -5.74 -8.13 23.54
N ALA A 96 -6.77 -8.73 22.98
CA ALA A 96 -7.32 -8.33 21.70
C ALA A 96 -7.85 -6.89 21.71
N LEU A 97 -8.60 -6.49 22.76
CA LEU A 97 -9.10 -5.12 22.91
C LEU A 97 -7.97 -4.12 23.06
N HIS A 98 -6.98 -4.40 23.91
CA HIS A 98 -5.83 -3.51 24.10
C HIS A 98 -5.06 -3.26 22.79
N HIS A 99 -4.76 -4.32 22.04
CA HIS A 99 -4.10 -4.20 20.72
C HIS A 99 -4.96 -3.45 19.72
N THR A 100 -6.25 -3.76 19.66
CA THR A 100 -7.19 -3.09 18.74
C THR A 100 -7.28 -1.59 19.03
N VAL A 101 -7.44 -1.20 20.30
CA VAL A 101 -7.51 0.21 20.68
C VAL A 101 -6.19 0.92 20.40
N SER A 102 -5.03 0.31 20.69
CA SER A 102 -3.72 0.88 20.40
C SER A 102 -3.51 1.13 18.91
N ILE A 103 -3.93 0.17 18.06
CA ILE A 103 -3.84 0.31 16.60
C ILE A 103 -4.79 1.38 16.10
N ILE A 104 -6.05 1.38 16.56
CA ILE A 104 -7.05 2.39 16.17
C ILE A 104 -6.58 3.81 16.53
N LEU A 105 -6.10 4.01 17.76
CA LEU A 105 -5.61 5.32 18.18
C LEU A 105 -4.39 5.77 17.37
N PHE A 106 -3.48 4.85 17.07
CA PHE A 106 -2.33 5.13 16.21
C PHE A 106 -2.76 5.53 14.79
N ILE A 107 -3.65 4.74 14.17
CA ILE A 107 -4.18 5.02 12.84
C ILE A 107 -4.94 6.36 12.84
N PHE A 108 -5.76 6.60 13.85
CA PHE A 108 -6.53 7.86 13.98
C PHE A 108 -5.59 9.07 14.08
N ALA A 109 -4.59 9.02 14.98
CA ALA A 109 -3.64 10.11 15.16
C ALA A 109 -2.85 10.40 13.87
N VAL A 110 -2.38 9.35 13.19
CA VAL A 110 -1.65 9.49 11.92
C VAL A 110 -2.55 10.08 10.83
N ASN A 111 -3.77 9.57 10.67
CA ASN A 111 -4.70 10.10 9.66
C ASN A 111 -5.07 11.56 9.94
N LEU A 112 -5.20 11.95 11.20
CA LEU A 112 -5.50 13.33 11.57
C LEU A 112 -4.33 14.27 11.23
N ILE A 113 -3.10 13.86 11.55
CA ILE A 113 -1.89 14.64 11.22
C ILE A 113 -1.72 14.74 9.70
N LEU A 114 -1.81 13.61 8.99
CA LEU A 114 -1.64 13.59 7.54
C LEU A 114 -2.77 14.29 6.80
N GLY A 115 -4.01 14.18 7.29
CA GLY A 115 -5.13 14.93 6.76
C GLY A 115 -4.93 16.44 6.89
N ALA A 116 -4.48 16.90 8.06
CA ALA A 116 -4.14 18.30 8.27
C ALA A 116 -2.99 18.75 7.35
N VAL A 117 -1.94 17.95 7.19
CA VAL A 117 -0.83 18.26 6.28
C VAL A 117 -1.33 18.36 4.83
N MET A 118 -2.19 17.46 4.37
CA MET A 118 -2.77 17.51 3.01
C MET A 118 -3.65 18.74 2.81
N GLU A 119 -4.42 19.13 3.82
CA GLU A 119 -5.24 20.35 3.76
C GLU A 119 -4.37 21.61 3.70
N PHE A 120 -3.27 21.67 4.44
CA PHE A 120 -2.32 22.80 4.41
C PHE A 120 -1.44 22.80 3.15
N ALA A 121 -1.00 21.63 2.66
CA ALA A 121 -0.20 21.52 1.44
C ALA A 121 -1.01 21.87 0.19
N GLY A 122 -2.32 21.71 0.26
CA GLY A 122 -3.28 22.01 -0.79
C GLY A 122 -3.26 20.96 -1.93
N GLU A 123 -4.45 20.66 -2.42
CA GLU A 123 -4.61 19.84 -3.64
C GLU A 123 -3.90 20.48 -4.84
N ASP A 124 -3.77 21.81 -4.84
CA ASP A 124 -3.11 22.57 -5.91
C ASP A 124 -1.60 22.23 -6.04
N THR A 125 -0.93 21.91 -4.93
CA THR A 125 0.48 21.50 -4.97
C THR A 125 0.63 20.14 -5.65
N VAL A 126 -0.25 19.20 -5.33
CA VAL A 126 -0.29 17.87 -5.97
C VAL A 126 -0.67 18.01 -7.44
N LYS A 127 -1.65 18.86 -7.77
CA LYS A 127 -2.04 19.17 -9.15
C LYS A 127 -0.86 19.73 -9.94
N THR A 128 -0.15 20.72 -9.41
CA THR A 128 0.98 21.36 -10.09
C THR A 128 2.12 20.36 -10.35
N LEU A 129 2.39 19.45 -9.41
CA LEU A 129 3.40 18.40 -9.54
C LEU A 129 3.02 17.35 -10.61
N LEU A 130 1.73 17.06 -10.76
CA LEU A 130 1.22 16.07 -11.71
C LEU A 130 0.79 16.65 -13.06
N MET A 131 0.71 17.99 -13.21
CA MET A 131 0.31 18.65 -14.46
C MET A 131 1.30 18.52 -15.61
N SER A 132 2.45 17.87 -15.42
CA SER A 132 3.35 17.58 -16.52
C SER A 132 2.85 16.35 -17.30
N ASP A 133 2.34 16.55 -18.52
CA ASP A 133 2.10 15.52 -19.54
C ASP A 133 3.42 14.83 -19.94
N SER A 134 4.10 14.21 -19.00
CA SER A 134 5.44 13.70 -19.14
C SER A 134 5.51 12.24 -18.76
N ILE A 135 6.43 11.52 -19.38
CA ILE A 135 6.89 10.18 -18.97
C ILE A 135 7.20 10.12 -17.45
N VAL A 136 7.43 11.28 -16.83
CA VAL A 136 7.72 11.42 -15.39
C VAL A 136 6.46 11.29 -14.53
N GLN A 137 5.25 11.51 -15.06
CA GLN A 137 4.01 11.52 -14.30
C GLN A 137 3.77 10.22 -13.49
N PRO A 138 3.96 8.99 -14.01
CA PRO A 138 3.82 7.75 -13.23
C PRO A 138 4.83 7.65 -12.07
N PHE A 139 6.04 8.19 -12.24
CA PHE A 139 7.04 8.19 -11.16
C PHE A 139 6.60 9.08 -10.00
N ILE A 140 6.11 10.29 -10.31
CA ILE A 140 5.63 11.24 -9.30
C ILE A 140 4.38 10.67 -8.62
N ALA A 141 3.42 10.15 -9.39
CA ALA A 141 2.23 9.52 -8.86
C ALA A 141 2.58 8.34 -7.92
N GLY A 142 3.58 7.53 -8.28
CA GLY A 142 4.07 6.44 -7.44
C GLY A 142 4.67 6.93 -6.12
N ILE A 143 5.36 8.07 -6.09
CA ILE A 143 5.86 8.67 -4.84
C ILE A 143 4.69 9.19 -3.99
N ILE A 144 3.73 9.88 -4.61
CA ILE A 144 2.54 10.39 -3.91
C ILE A 144 1.73 9.24 -3.30
N GLY A 145 1.64 8.09 -3.98
CA GLY A 145 0.98 6.90 -3.46
C GLY A 145 1.56 6.40 -2.14
N PHE A 146 2.84 6.65 -1.84
CA PHE A 146 3.43 6.29 -0.55
C PHE A 146 3.00 7.16 0.62
N ILE A 147 2.29 8.25 0.38
CA ILE A 147 1.71 9.04 1.47
C ILE A 147 0.72 8.12 2.20
N PRO A 148 0.97 7.79 3.48
CA PRO A 148 0.21 6.76 4.18
C PRO A 148 -1.15 7.29 4.66
N ASN A 149 -1.90 7.85 3.74
CA ASN A 149 -3.25 8.37 3.96
C ASN A 149 -4.12 8.05 2.75
N CYS A 150 -5.36 7.69 2.99
CA CYS A 150 -6.38 7.50 1.96
C CYS A 150 -6.64 8.77 1.11
N ALA A 151 -6.35 9.96 1.63
CA ALA A 151 -6.46 11.20 0.86
C ALA A 151 -5.59 11.17 -0.42
N ALA A 152 -4.44 10.52 -0.41
CA ALA A 152 -3.58 10.41 -1.60
C ALA A 152 -4.26 9.63 -2.73
N SER A 153 -4.89 8.50 -2.43
CA SER A 153 -5.65 7.70 -3.42
C SER A 153 -6.89 8.44 -3.92
N VAL A 154 -7.58 9.16 -3.03
CA VAL A 154 -8.72 10.01 -3.38
C VAL A 154 -8.30 11.11 -4.35
N VAL A 155 -7.25 11.87 -4.02
CA VAL A 155 -6.76 12.96 -4.87
C VAL A 155 -6.29 12.43 -6.23
N LEU A 156 -5.52 11.35 -6.27
CA LEU A 156 -5.08 10.76 -7.53
C LEU A 156 -6.26 10.31 -8.40
N THR A 157 -7.28 9.71 -7.78
CA THR A 157 -8.48 9.26 -8.50
C THR A 157 -9.30 10.45 -8.99
N GLN A 158 -9.44 11.50 -8.18
CA GLN A 158 -10.13 12.73 -8.57
C GLN A 158 -9.43 13.41 -9.74
N LEU A 159 -8.10 13.56 -9.69
CA LEU A 159 -7.31 14.14 -10.77
C LEU A 159 -7.38 13.32 -12.06
N TYR A 160 -7.52 12.00 -11.97
CA TYR A 160 -7.77 11.15 -13.12
C TYR A 160 -9.16 11.42 -13.72
N ILE A 161 -10.20 11.53 -12.89
CA ILE A 161 -11.57 11.85 -13.33
C ILE A 161 -11.62 13.24 -14.00
N GLU A 162 -10.86 14.19 -13.49
CA GLU A 162 -10.72 15.54 -14.05
C GLU A 162 -9.86 15.59 -15.33
N GLY A 163 -9.23 14.47 -15.70
CA GLY A 163 -8.39 14.37 -16.90
C GLY A 163 -6.99 14.98 -16.77
N VAL A 164 -6.56 15.31 -15.54
CA VAL A 164 -5.22 15.86 -15.24
C VAL A 164 -4.16 14.77 -15.19
N VAL A 165 -4.54 13.59 -14.69
CA VAL A 165 -3.65 12.45 -14.51
C VAL A 165 -4.02 11.35 -15.49
N SER A 166 -3.02 10.74 -16.13
CA SER A 166 -3.21 9.61 -17.04
C SER A 166 -3.63 8.34 -16.27
N PHE A 167 -4.29 7.42 -16.98
CA PHE A 167 -4.69 6.12 -16.40
C PHE A 167 -3.48 5.32 -15.88
N GLY A 168 -2.35 5.36 -16.61
CA GLY A 168 -1.11 4.72 -16.16
C GLY A 168 -0.56 5.34 -14.88
N SER A 169 -0.60 6.66 -14.74
CA SER A 169 -0.16 7.34 -13.53
C SER A 169 -1.08 7.05 -12.33
N LEU A 170 -2.39 6.95 -12.56
CA LEU A 170 -3.33 6.49 -11.55
C LEU A 170 -2.95 5.09 -11.04
N ILE A 171 -2.71 4.15 -11.95
CA ILE A 171 -2.31 2.78 -11.60
C ILE A 171 -1.00 2.77 -10.81
N ALA A 172 0.01 3.53 -11.25
CA ALA A 172 1.29 3.64 -10.53
C ALA A 172 1.07 4.09 -9.09
N GLY A 173 0.33 5.17 -8.87
CA GLY A 173 0.05 5.70 -7.54
C GLY A 173 -0.79 4.78 -6.66
N LEU A 174 -1.83 4.15 -7.23
CA LEU A 174 -2.67 3.20 -6.49
C LEU A 174 -1.96 1.87 -6.17
N CYS A 175 -1.00 1.43 -6.98
CA CYS A 175 -0.20 0.24 -6.70
C CYS A 175 0.83 0.49 -5.59
N THR A 176 1.41 1.68 -5.53
CA THR A 176 2.32 2.05 -4.44
C THR A 176 1.59 2.43 -3.16
N GLY A 177 0.30 2.74 -3.25
CA GLY A 177 -0.56 3.19 -2.16
C GLY A 177 -0.86 2.10 -1.15
N ALA A 178 0.13 1.71 -0.35
CA ALA A 178 -0.06 0.77 0.77
C ALA A 178 -0.81 1.41 1.96
N GLY A 179 -1.13 2.70 1.87
CA GLY A 179 -1.87 3.43 2.89
C GLY A 179 -1.22 3.35 4.27
N VAL A 180 -2.06 3.33 5.31
CA VAL A 180 -1.62 3.21 6.71
C VAL A 180 -0.90 1.87 6.98
N GLY A 181 -1.13 0.84 6.14
CA GLY A 181 -0.46 -0.45 6.25
C GLY A 181 1.07 -0.33 6.25
N LEU A 182 1.63 0.60 5.48
CA LEU A 182 3.07 0.85 5.48
C LEU A 182 3.59 1.31 6.85
N LEU A 183 2.85 2.18 7.54
CA LEU A 183 3.21 2.63 8.89
C LEU A 183 3.13 1.50 9.91
N VAL A 184 2.11 0.64 9.77
CA VAL A 184 1.99 -0.56 10.61
C VAL A 184 3.18 -1.49 10.37
N LEU A 185 3.61 -1.68 9.12
CA LEU A 185 4.81 -2.44 8.79
C LEU A 185 6.05 -1.89 9.51
N PHE A 186 6.28 -0.58 9.43
CA PHE A 186 7.42 0.05 10.11
C PHE A 186 7.33 -0.03 11.64
N LYS A 187 6.12 0.01 12.19
CA LYS A 187 5.89 -0.13 13.64
C LYS A 187 6.12 -1.57 14.11
N THR A 188 5.67 -2.56 13.35
CA THR A 188 5.73 -3.98 13.72
C THR A 188 7.11 -4.58 13.47
N ASN A 189 7.75 -4.23 12.34
CA ASN A 189 9.06 -4.75 11.94
C ASN A 189 10.18 -3.71 12.16
N LYS A 190 10.27 -3.18 13.40
CA LYS A 190 11.26 -2.14 13.77
C LYS A 190 12.70 -2.62 13.67
N HIS A 191 12.95 -3.89 13.92
CA HIS A 191 14.30 -4.46 13.94
C HIS A 191 14.89 -4.65 12.52
N ASN A 192 14.06 -4.77 11.49
CA ASN A 192 14.48 -5.02 10.12
C ASN A 192 14.15 -3.87 9.16
N MET A 193 14.61 -2.66 9.48
CA MET A 193 14.37 -1.46 8.65
C MET A 193 14.80 -1.63 7.19
N LYS A 194 15.89 -2.40 6.94
CA LYS A 194 16.34 -2.67 5.58
C LYS A 194 15.33 -3.45 4.77
N GLU A 195 14.63 -4.38 5.40
CA GLU A 195 13.56 -5.16 4.79
C GLU A 195 12.35 -4.30 4.46
N ASN A 196 11.96 -3.41 5.38
CA ASN A 196 10.87 -2.46 5.16
C ASN A 196 11.14 -1.55 3.95
N PHE A 197 12.35 -0.99 3.84
CA PHE A 197 12.75 -0.19 2.69
C PHE A 197 12.84 -1.02 1.39
N ALA A 198 13.24 -2.29 1.48
CA ALA A 198 13.24 -3.19 0.32
C ALA A 198 11.80 -3.44 -0.17
N ILE A 199 10.86 -3.67 0.74
CA ILE A 199 9.42 -3.80 0.39
C ILE A 199 8.92 -2.54 -0.30
N MET A 200 9.21 -1.34 0.24
CA MET A 200 8.85 -0.07 -0.40
C MET A 200 9.43 0.04 -1.81
N GLY A 201 10.71 -0.27 -1.97
CA GLY A 201 11.39 -0.23 -3.27
C GLY A 201 10.74 -1.18 -4.29
N ILE A 202 10.40 -2.40 -3.86
CA ILE A 202 9.73 -3.38 -4.70
C ILE A 202 8.33 -2.87 -5.11
N LEU A 203 7.53 -2.37 -4.16
CA LEU A 203 6.22 -1.79 -4.45
C LEU A 203 6.31 -0.65 -5.46
N TYR A 204 7.32 0.22 -5.30
CA TYR A 204 7.55 1.32 -6.22
C TYR A 204 7.86 0.85 -7.64
N VAL A 205 8.82 -0.06 -7.77
CA VAL A 205 9.23 -0.59 -9.07
C VAL A 205 8.08 -1.27 -9.79
N PHE A 206 7.35 -2.15 -9.11
CA PHE A 206 6.20 -2.83 -9.70
C PHE A 206 5.04 -1.88 -9.98
N GLY A 207 4.77 -0.92 -9.09
CA GLY A 207 3.71 0.08 -9.28
C GLY A 207 3.99 0.97 -10.49
N VAL A 208 5.19 1.52 -10.61
CA VAL A 208 5.58 2.35 -11.75
C VAL A 208 5.62 1.55 -13.04
N ALA A 209 6.17 0.32 -13.02
CA ALA A 209 6.17 -0.56 -14.20
C ALA A 209 4.74 -0.87 -14.66
N ALA A 210 3.83 -1.17 -13.73
CA ALA A 210 2.42 -1.37 -14.03
C ALA A 210 1.77 -0.13 -14.66
N GLY A 211 2.10 1.06 -14.14
CA GLY A 211 1.65 2.32 -14.69
C GLY A 211 2.09 2.53 -16.13
N PHE A 212 3.37 2.24 -16.44
CA PHE A 212 3.88 2.31 -17.82
C PHE A 212 3.19 1.30 -18.74
N VAL A 213 3.02 0.07 -18.31
CA VAL A 213 2.30 -0.94 -19.10
C VAL A 213 0.87 -0.48 -19.35
N ALA A 214 0.20 0.06 -18.35
CA ALA A 214 -1.17 0.54 -18.49
C ALA A 214 -1.30 1.78 -19.38
N SER A 215 -0.27 2.60 -19.51
CA SER A 215 -0.27 3.76 -20.41
C SER A 215 -0.16 3.37 -21.89
N LEU A 216 0.11 2.10 -22.19
CA LEU A 216 0.13 1.57 -23.57
C LEU A 216 -1.25 1.16 -24.07
N PHE A 217 -2.24 1.07 -23.17
CA PHE A 217 -3.64 0.68 -23.45
C PHE A 217 -4.60 1.86 -23.21
#